data_5914728bb0f3620f09f4691f09e9c98e
#
_entry.id   5914728bb0f3620f09f4691f09e9c98e
#
_cell.length_a   1.000
_cell.length_b   1.000
_cell.length_c   1.000
_cell.angle_alpha   90.00
_cell.angle_beta   90.00
_cell.angle_gamma   90.00
#
_symmetry.space_group_name_H-M   'P 1'
#
loop_
_entity.id
_entity.type
_entity.pdbx_description
1 polymer ?
#
loop_
_entity_poly.entity_id
_entity_poly.type
_entity_poly.pdbx_seq_one_letter_code
_entity_poly.pdbx_strand_id
1 'polypeptide(L)'
;EAFIEKTKGDTLENKIYRTIYQELSDTDNQKEILKEFPKPEIHRRNTGYAVDLLLKSELFGGTEPTINIGKLLCGSEGTLAFTTEVTLRLDDVPPVNNIMVVAHFHTIQESLEAVVTAMNHHLYTCEMMDDTILNCTKTNREQAKNRFFIQGNPKVVMMFEVASHISMEDAELQADALINDLRANNFGYALPKIYGADIDKINELRKAGLGLLGSIVGDDKAADSIEDTAVELSDLPNYIADFTAMMERHGQNAIYYAHAGAGELHLRPVLNLKTTQGLRQFRTIATEVAILVKKYKGSLSGEHGDGIVRGEFLPFMIGEKNYGLLKRIKNAFDPNAILNVGKIVNASKMDENLRFEAGRMEPDIKTIQDFSDSM
;
A
#
# COMPACT_ATOMS: atom_id res chain seq x y z
N GLU A 1 -6.86 31.55 -13.63
CA GLU A 1 -7.86 32.64 -13.47
C GLU A 1 -9.14 32.13 -12.76
N ALA A 2 -9.79 31.07 -13.23
CA ALA A 2 -11.05 30.56 -12.62
C ALA A 2 -10.91 30.18 -11.14
N PHE A 3 -9.78 29.59 -10.74
CA PHE A 3 -9.49 29.26 -9.34
C PHE A 3 -9.43 30.52 -8.48
N ILE A 4 -8.71 31.55 -8.93
CA ILE A 4 -8.56 32.83 -8.21
C ILE A 4 -9.91 33.53 -8.08
N GLU A 5 -10.75 33.49 -9.12
CA GLU A 5 -12.09 34.09 -9.03
C GLU A 5 -12.93 33.42 -7.94
N LYS A 6 -12.82 32.11 -7.78
CA LYS A 6 -13.50 31.36 -6.72
C LYS A 6 -12.98 31.67 -5.30
N THR A 7 -11.85 32.33 -5.13
CA THR A 7 -11.42 32.78 -3.80
C THR A 7 -12.19 34.01 -3.29
N LYS A 8 -12.92 34.70 -4.18
CA LYS A 8 -13.68 35.91 -3.86
C LYS A 8 -15.10 35.55 -3.39
N GLY A 9 -15.61 36.28 -2.42
CA GLY A 9 -16.95 36.05 -1.87
C GLY A 9 -16.96 35.32 -0.53
N ASP A 10 -18.16 34.97 -0.02
CA ASP A 10 -18.34 34.51 1.36
C ASP A 10 -19.05 33.16 1.49
N THR A 11 -19.26 32.44 0.37
CA THR A 11 -19.82 31.10 0.40
C THR A 11 -18.83 30.12 1.00
N LEU A 12 -19.28 28.90 1.36
CA LEU A 12 -18.41 27.82 1.82
C LEU A 12 -17.37 27.47 0.73
N GLU A 13 -17.79 27.40 -0.52
CA GLU A 13 -16.88 27.15 -1.65
C GLU A 13 -15.79 28.22 -1.72
N ASN A 14 -16.15 29.49 -1.63
CA ASN A 14 -15.16 30.59 -1.66
C ASN A 14 -14.14 30.49 -0.51
N LYS A 15 -14.59 30.10 0.68
CA LYS A 15 -13.71 29.91 1.85
C LYS A 15 -12.74 28.75 1.62
N ILE A 16 -13.19 27.63 1.04
CA ILE A 16 -12.36 26.49 0.70
C ILE A 16 -11.25 26.91 -0.27
N TYR A 17 -11.60 27.50 -1.41
CA TYR A 17 -10.63 27.95 -2.41
C TYR A 17 -9.64 28.96 -1.84
N ARG A 18 -10.12 29.91 -1.02
CA ARG A 18 -9.29 30.91 -0.36
C ARG A 18 -8.30 30.28 0.62
N THR A 19 -8.75 29.32 1.44
CA THR A 19 -7.88 28.60 2.38
C THR A 19 -6.78 27.85 1.63
N ILE A 20 -7.14 27.06 0.61
CA ILE A 20 -6.16 26.34 -0.20
C ILE A 20 -5.15 27.33 -0.82
N TYR A 21 -5.64 28.43 -1.39
CA TYR A 21 -4.76 29.43 -2.01
C TYR A 21 -3.80 30.06 -1.01
N GLN A 22 -4.29 30.49 0.15
CA GLN A 22 -3.45 31.10 1.19
C GLN A 22 -2.39 30.13 1.72
N GLU A 23 -2.80 28.90 2.03
CA GLU A 23 -1.88 27.90 2.58
C GLU A 23 -0.80 27.48 1.59
N LEU A 24 -1.15 27.28 0.32
CA LEU A 24 -0.23 26.78 -0.69
C LEU A 24 0.54 27.86 -1.44
N SER A 25 0.16 29.14 -1.34
CA SER A 25 0.94 30.27 -1.84
C SER A 25 2.01 30.73 -0.84
N ASP A 26 1.94 30.31 0.40
CA ASP A 26 2.98 30.58 1.40
C ASP A 26 4.23 29.74 1.10
N THR A 27 5.35 30.44 0.82
CA THR A 27 6.61 29.77 0.43
C THR A 27 7.22 28.93 1.55
N ASP A 28 6.96 29.25 2.80
CA ASP A 28 7.46 28.47 3.93
C ASP A 28 6.62 27.21 4.16
N ASN A 29 5.32 27.25 3.83
CA ASN A 29 4.50 26.04 3.77
C ASN A 29 4.92 25.14 2.61
N GLN A 30 5.18 25.70 1.43
CA GLN A 30 5.66 24.93 0.27
C GLN A 30 6.96 24.17 0.59
N LYS A 31 7.95 24.86 1.18
CA LYS A 31 9.22 24.26 1.59
C LYS A 31 9.01 23.11 2.58
N GLU A 32 8.15 23.31 3.57
CA GLU A 32 7.89 22.29 4.60
C GLU A 32 7.15 21.08 4.02
N ILE A 33 6.19 21.28 3.11
CA ILE A 33 5.52 20.21 2.37
C ILE A 33 6.55 19.40 1.59
N LEU A 34 7.38 20.03 0.75
CA LEU A 34 8.38 19.35 -0.07
C LEU A 34 9.45 18.62 0.77
N LYS A 35 9.71 19.11 1.99
CA LYS A 35 10.68 18.50 2.90
C LYS A 35 10.15 17.26 3.59
N GLU A 36 8.90 17.29 4.09
CA GLU A 36 8.37 16.30 5.02
C GLU A 36 7.46 15.26 4.37
N PHE A 37 6.84 15.56 3.22
CA PHE A 37 6.01 14.60 2.50
C PHE A 37 6.87 13.49 1.87
N PRO A 38 6.26 12.34 1.50
CA PRO A 38 6.97 11.25 0.83
C PRO A 38 7.71 11.72 -0.43
N LYS A 39 8.78 11.01 -0.82
CA LYS A 39 9.52 11.27 -2.05
C LYS A 39 8.57 11.34 -3.25
N PRO A 40 8.78 12.28 -4.20
CA PRO A 40 7.92 12.45 -5.37
C PRO A 40 7.94 11.24 -6.33
N GLU A 41 8.98 10.40 -6.26
CA GLU A 41 9.14 9.15 -7.01
C GLU A 41 8.21 8.04 -6.51
N ILE A 42 7.70 8.14 -5.29
CA ILE A 42 6.77 7.18 -4.72
C ILE A 42 5.38 7.48 -5.27
N HIS A 43 4.90 6.64 -6.19
CA HIS A 43 3.58 6.79 -6.81
C HIS A 43 2.45 6.30 -5.91
N ARG A 44 2.69 5.25 -5.12
CA ARG A 44 1.77 4.72 -4.12
C ARG A 44 1.93 5.51 -2.83
N ARG A 45 1.13 6.58 -2.70
CA ARG A 45 1.18 7.49 -1.56
C ARG A 45 -0.19 8.04 -1.24
N ASN A 46 -0.70 7.67 -0.12
CA ASN A 46 -2.02 8.09 0.36
C ASN A 46 -1.95 8.52 1.84
N THR A 47 -0.90 9.29 2.18
CA THR A 47 -0.63 9.81 3.52
C THR A 47 -1.15 11.24 3.64
N GLY A 48 -2.15 11.45 4.45
CA GLY A 48 -2.82 12.73 4.65
C GLY A 48 -3.54 13.24 3.39
N TYR A 49 -3.85 14.53 3.36
CA TYR A 49 -4.39 15.17 2.15
C TYR A 49 -3.26 15.48 1.16
N ALA A 50 -3.48 15.21 -0.12
CA ALA A 50 -2.48 15.33 -1.18
C ALA A 50 -2.19 16.80 -1.57
N VAL A 51 -1.85 17.65 -0.59
CA VAL A 51 -1.53 19.07 -0.80
C VAL A 51 -0.27 19.28 -1.64
N ASP A 52 0.67 18.37 -1.54
CA ASP A 52 1.89 18.36 -2.33
C ASP A 52 1.64 18.10 -3.82
N LEU A 53 0.62 17.31 -4.17
CA LEU A 53 0.19 17.16 -5.56
C LEU A 53 -0.43 18.44 -6.12
N LEU A 54 -1.03 19.29 -5.29
CA LEU A 54 -1.52 20.58 -5.74
C LEU A 54 -0.37 21.57 -6.02
N LEU A 55 0.76 21.45 -5.34
CA LEU A 55 1.95 22.28 -5.58
C LEU A 55 2.56 22.05 -6.96
N LYS A 56 2.25 20.95 -7.65
CA LYS A 56 2.70 20.71 -9.03
C LYS A 56 2.06 21.65 -10.05
N SER A 57 1.00 22.37 -9.67
CA SER A 57 0.33 23.36 -10.53
C SER A 57 1.15 24.64 -10.69
N GLU A 58 1.14 25.22 -11.90
CA GLU A 58 1.70 26.55 -12.19
C GLU A 58 1.15 27.65 -11.25
N LEU A 59 -0.06 27.48 -10.72
CA LEU A 59 -0.65 28.41 -9.75
C LEU A 59 0.20 28.59 -8.49
N PHE A 60 0.94 27.52 -8.11
CA PHE A 60 1.82 27.50 -6.93
C PHE A 60 3.32 27.39 -7.30
N GLY A 61 3.65 27.66 -8.55
CA GLY A 61 5.05 27.62 -9.03
C GLY A 61 5.51 26.27 -9.58
N GLY A 62 4.63 25.29 -9.73
CA GLY A 62 4.89 24.01 -10.38
C GLY A 62 4.84 24.09 -11.91
N THR A 63 4.72 22.96 -12.57
CA THR A 63 4.78 22.83 -14.05
C THR A 63 3.47 22.37 -14.68
N GLU A 64 2.49 21.94 -13.89
CA GLU A 64 1.19 21.51 -14.41
C GLU A 64 0.33 22.76 -14.74
N PRO A 65 -0.15 22.92 -15.98
CA PRO A 65 -0.83 24.14 -16.42
C PRO A 65 -2.17 24.38 -15.70
N THR A 66 -2.78 23.33 -15.15
CA THR A 66 -4.08 23.43 -14.48
C THR A 66 -4.03 22.85 -13.07
N ILE A 67 -4.68 23.53 -12.13
CA ILE A 67 -4.91 22.96 -10.80
C ILE A 67 -6.12 22.01 -10.83
N ASN A 68 -5.98 20.86 -10.23
CA ASN A 68 -7.04 19.87 -10.10
C ASN A 68 -7.32 19.56 -8.61
N ILE A 69 -8.41 20.14 -8.08
CA ILE A 69 -8.85 19.89 -6.70
C ILE A 69 -9.27 18.42 -6.48
N GLY A 70 -9.63 17.69 -7.54
CA GLY A 70 -9.89 16.26 -7.47
C GLY A 70 -8.71 15.47 -6.86
N LYS A 71 -7.45 15.92 -7.08
CA LYS A 71 -6.26 15.32 -6.45
C LYS A 71 -6.30 15.41 -4.91
N LEU A 72 -6.87 16.48 -4.35
CA LEU A 72 -7.03 16.65 -2.90
C LEU A 72 -8.16 15.77 -2.35
N LEU A 73 -9.22 15.56 -3.14
CA LEU A 73 -10.37 14.74 -2.75
C LEU A 73 -10.08 13.24 -2.86
N CYS A 74 -9.23 12.84 -3.80
CA CYS A 74 -8.73 11.46 -3.86
C CYS A 74 -7.95 11.14 -2.58
N GLY A 75 -8.27 10.02 -1.92
CA GLY A 75 -7.64 9.64 -0.66
C GLY A 75 -8.09 10.45 0.56
N SER A 76 -9.05 11.37 0.44
CA SER A 76 -9.56 12.14 1.59
C SER A 76 -10.50 11.34 2.51
N GLU A 77 -10.77 10.08 2.22
CA GLU A 77 -11.56 9.16 3.06
C GLU A 77 -12.96 9.71 3.42
N GLY A 78 -13.59 10.49 2.53
CA GLY A 78 -14.88 11.13 2.80
C GLY A 78 -14.84 12.20 3.90
N THR A 79 -13.65 12.67 4.31
CA THR A 79 -13.52 13.69 5.37
C THR A 79 -13.69 15.13 4.87
N LEU A 80 -13.54 15.36 3.55
CA LEU A 80 -13.62 16.68 2.94
C LEU A 80 -14.94 16.92 2.22
N ALA A 81 -15.47 15.91 1.52
CA ALA A 81 -16.68 16.04 0.72
C ALA A 81 -17.40 14.71 0.57
N PHE A 82 -18.67 14.77 0.21
CA PHE A 82 -19.43 13.63 -0.30
C PHE A 82 -19.48 13.71 -1.83
N THR A 83 -18.91 12.72 -2.52
CA THR A 83 -18.82 12.70 -3.97
C THR A 83 -20.12 12.17 -4.56
N THR A 84 -20.80 12.98 -5.38
CA THR A 84 -22.03 12.61 -6.08
C THR A 84 -21.79 12.23 -7.53
N GLU A 85 -20.72 12.74 -8.12
CA GLU A 85 -20.35 12.52 -9.50
C GLU A 85 -18.84 12.59 -9.66
N VAL A 86 -18.26 11.74 -10.50
CA VAL A 86 -16.84 11.76 -10.83
C VAL A 86 -16.65 11.58 -12.34
N THR A 87 -15.79 12.40 -12.92
CA THR A 87 -15.33 12.25 -14.32
C THR A 87 -13.91 11.68 -14.30
N LEU A 88 -13.70 10.53 -14.92
CA LEU A 88 -12.43 9.84 -15.00
C LEU A 88 -11.86 9.94 -16.42
N ARG A 89 -10.55 10.13 -16.50
CA ARG A 89 -9.81 9.85 -17.74
C ARG A 89 -9.59 8.35 -17.83
N LEU A 90 -9.94 7.77 -18.98
CA LEU A 90 -9.70 6.36 -19.25
C LEU A 90 -8.36 6.19 -19.94
N ASP A 91 -7.69 5.09 -19.63
CA ASP A 91 -6.53 4.61 -20.36
C ASP A 91 -6.96 3.74 -21.53
N ASP A 92 -6.03 3.43 -22.45
CA ASP A 92 -6.27 2.52 -23.55
C ASP A 92 -6.57 1.11 -23.03
N VAL A 93 -7.23 0.31 -23.89
CA VAL A 93 -7.52 -1.08 -23.58
C VAL A 93 -6.20 -1.83 -23.31
N PRO A 94 -6.13 -2.66 -22.25
CA PRO A 94 -4.92 -3.44 -21.94
C PRO A 94 -4.44 -4.27 -23.14
N PRO A 95 -3.11 -4.45 -23.31
CA PRO A 95 -2.57 -5.31 -24.35
C PRO A 95 -3.04 -6.76 -24.15
N VAL A 96 -3.29 -7.45 -25.26
CA VAL A 96 -3.77 -8.85 -25.25
C VAL A 96 -2.63 -9.88 -25.36
N ASN A 97 -1.45 -9.44 -25.80
CA ASN A 97 -0.28 -10.31 -25.94
C ASN A 97 0.54 -10.18 -24.66
N ASN A 98 0.28 -11.04 -23.68
CA ASN A 98 0.95 -10.98 -22.39
C ASN A 98 1.60 -12.31 -22.02
N ILE A 99 2.72 -12.22 -21.32
CA ILE A 99 3.49 -13.34 -20.78
C ILE A 99 3.85 -13.00 -19.35
N MET A 100 3.60 -13.93 -18.44
CA MET A 100 4.02 -13.80 -17.04
C MET A 100 5.25 -14.67 -16.80
N VAL A 101 6.35 -14.04 -16.38
CA VAL A 101 7.55 -14.71 -15.87
C VAL A 101 7.38 -14.88 -14.37
N VAL A 102 7.26 -16.14 -13.93
CA VAL A 102 7.08 -16.45 -12.51
C VAL A 102 8.42 -16.84 -11.91
N ALA A 103 9.08 -15.88 -11.26
CA ALA A 103 10.40 -16.08 -10.68
C ALA A 103 10.32 -16.65 -9.26
N HIS A 104 11.11 -17.70 -8.96
CA HIS A 104 11.12 -18.39 -7.68
C HIS A 104 12.42 -18.11 -6.92
N PHE A 105 12.30 -17.74 -5.64
CA PHE A 105 13.43 -17.30 -4.81
C PHE A 105 13.54 -18.09 -3.52
N HIS A 106 14.78 -18.21 -3.02
CA HIS A 106 15.06 -18.83 -1.72
C HIS A 106 14.91 -17.84 -0.55
N THR A 107 15.02 -16.54 -0.80
CA THR A 107 14.93 -15.50 0.23
C THR A 107 14.09 -14.33 -0.23
N ILE A 108 13.50 -13.60 0.74
CA ILE A 108 12.77 -12.36 0.49
C ILE A 108 13.72 -11.27 -0.03
N GLN A 109 14.92 -11.18 0.55
CA GLN A 109 15.91 -10.18 0.17
C GLN A 109 16.30 -10.30 -1.31
N GLU A 110 16.65 -11.51 -1.77
CA GLU A 110 16.99 -11.77 -3.16
C GLU A 110 15.85 -11.37 -4.12
N SER A 111 14.59 -11.67 -3.74
CA SER A 111 13.43 -11.36 -4.58
C SER A 111 13.25 -9.85 -4.78
N LEU A 112 13.52 -9.03 -3.77
CA LEU A 112 13.37 -7.58 -3.85
C LEU A 112 14.54 -6.89 -4.54
N GLU A 113 15.75 -7.44 -4.44
CA GLU A 113 16.89 -7.04 -5.28
C GLU A 113 16.60 -7.32 -6.76
N ALA A 114 15.97 -8.48 -7.05
CA ALA A 114 15.53 -8.81 -8.40
C ALA A 114 14.43 -7.86 -8.92
N VAL A 115 13.55 -7.34 -8.07
CA VAL A 115 12.54 -6.32 -8.47
C VAL A 115 13.22 -5.08 -9.00
N VAL A 116 14.25 -4.56 -8.32
CA VAL A 116 14.99 -3.36 -8.78
C VAL A 116 15.56 -3.57 -10.18
N THR A 117 16.12 -4.77 -10.45
CA THR A 117 16.61 -5.14 -11.77
C THR A 117 15.46 -5.27 -12.77
N ALA A 118 14.40 -5.99 -12.42
CA ALA A 118 13.26 -6.25 -13.30
C ALA A 118 12.54 -4.95 -13.72
N MET A 119 12.48 -3.95 -12.85
CA MET A 119 11.83 -2.66 -13.14
C MET A 119 12.61 -1.77 -14.13
N ASN A 120 13.79 -2.18 -14.57
CA ASN A 120 14.44 -1.58 -15.74
C ASN A 120 13.78 -2.02 -17.06
N HIS A 121 12.94 -3.05 -17.02
CA HIS A 121 12.12 -3.52 -18.13
C HIS A 121 10.71 -2.91 -18.04
N HIS A 122 10.01 -2.86 -19.20
CA HIS A 122 8.63 -2.39 -19.24
C HIS A 122 7.67 -3.48 -18.75
N LEU A 123 7.51 -3.59 -17.45
CA LEU A 123 6.58 -4.55 -16.85
C LEU A 123 5.15 -3.99 -16.84
N TYR A 124 4.20 -4.84 -17.19
CA TYR A 124 2.77 -4.56 -17.03
C TYR A 124 2.32 -4.73 -15.58
N THR A 125 2.78 -5.82 -14.93
CA THR A 125 2.62 -6.04 -13.48
C THR A 125 3.91 -6.59 -12.86
N CYS A 126 4.10 -6.32 -11.56
CA CYS A 126 5.19 -6.87 -10.76
C CYS A 126 4.70 -7.11 -9.34
N GLU A 127 4.36 -8.36 -9.04
CA GLU A 127 3.62 -8.77 -7.86
C GLU A 127 4.36 -9.84 -7.06
N MET A 128 4.17 -9.85 -5.73
CA MET A 128 4.86 -10.75 -4.81
C MET A 128 3.91 -11.59 -3.98
N MET A 129 4.27 -12.84 -3.74
CA MET A 129 3.68 -13.72 -2.71
C MET A 129 4.77 -14.48 -1.97
N ASP A 130 4.71 -14.54 -0.64
CA ASP A 130 5.59 -15.37 0.17
C ASP A 130 5.09 -16.82 0.34
N ASP A 131 5.91 -17.65 0.99
CA ASP A 131 5.60 -19.06 1.26
C ASP A 131 4.40 -19.24 2.19
N THR A 132 4.11 -18.30 3.07
CA THR A 132 2.97 -18.37 3.98
C THR A 132 1.68 -18.31 3.18
N ILE A 133 1.55 -17.35 2.27
CA ILE A 133 0.39 -17.24 1.38
C ILE A 133 0.30 -18.47 0.47
N LEU A 134 1.42 -18.87 -0.13
CA LEU A 134 1.47 -20.08 -0.97
C LEU A 134 1.03 -21.32 -0.20
N ASN A 135 1.40 -21.46 1.07
CA ASN A 135 1.01 -22.59 1.90
C ASN A 135 -0.49 -22.60 2.22
N CYS A 136 -1.10 -21.45 2.49
CA CYS A 136 -2.55 -21.35 2.70
C CYS A 136 -3.37 -21.87 1.50
N THR A 137 -2.82 -21.80 0.28
CA THR A 137 -3.50 -22.30 -0.92
C THR A 137 -3.41 -23.83 -1.11
N LYS A 138 -2.51 -24.54 -0.39
CA LYS A 138 -2.30 -26.00 -0.55
C LYS A 138 -3.53 -26.82 -0.19
N THR A 139 -4.18 -26.45 0.89
CA THR A 139 -5.35 -27.17 1.43
C THR A 139 -6.68 -26.67 0.88
N ASN A 140 -6.67 -25.54 0.20
CA ASN A 140 -7.87 -25.00 -0.43
C ASN A 140 -8.17 -25.75 -1.72
N ARG A 141 -9.32 -26.42 -1.78
CA ARG A 141 -9.73 -27.30 -2.89
C ARG A 141 -9.74 -26.61 -4.26
N GLU A 142 -10.13 -25.34 -4.29
CA GLU A 142 -10.20 -24.57 -5.54
C GLU A 142 -8.83 -24.07 -5.95
N GLN A 143 -8.03 -23.59 -5.01
CA GLN A 143 -6.75 -22.97 -5.31
C GLN A 143 -5.60 -23.99 -5.48
N ALA A 144 -5.71 -25.18 -4.92
CA ALA A 144 -4.70 -26.23 -5.06
C ALA A 144 -4.39 -26.56 -6.53
N LYS A 145 -5.39 -26.51 -7.43
CA LYS A 145 -5.22 -26.74 -8.87
C LYS A 145 -4.47 -25.60 -9.58
N ASN A 146 -4.55 -24.38 -9.05
CA ASN A 146 -3.91 -23.19 -9.61
C ASN A 146 -2.42 -23.09 -9.23
N ARG A 147 -1.88 -24.05 -8.48
CA ARG A 147 -0.48 -24.13 -8.03
C ARG A 147 0.49 -24.76 -9.06
N PHE A 148 0.04 -25.05 -10.26
CA PHE A 148 0.78 -25.76 -11.33
C PHE A 148 2.12 -25.11 -11.70
N PHE A 149 2.26 -23.80 -11.49
CA PHE A 149 3.44 -23.02 -11.82
C PHE A 149 4.56 -23.13 -10.77
N ILE A 150 4.24 -23.58 -9.54
CA ILE A 150 5.21 -23.61 -8.43
C ILE A 150 6.22 -24.74 -8.62
N GLN A 151 7.49 -24.36 -8.64
CA GLN A 151 8.63 -25.29 -8.75
C GLN A 151 9.41 -25.31 -7.43
N GLY A 152 9.63 -26.51 -6.88
CA GLY A 152 10.30 -26.67 -5.60
C GLY A 152 9.53 -26.10 -4.41
N ASN A 153 10.26 -25.49 -3.48
CA ASN A 153 9.73 -24.86 -2.28
C ASN A 153 10.22 -23.40 -2.20
N PRO A 154 9.65 -22.50 -2.99
CA PRO A 154 10.05 -21.10 -2.95
C PRO A 154 9.70 -20.45 -1.61
N LYS A 155 10.62 -19.64 -1.08
CA LYS A 155 10.32 -18.70 0.00
C LYS A 155 9.45 -17.54 -0.51
N VAL A 156 9.69 -17.16 -1.78
CA VAL A 156 8.95 -16.08 -2.47
C VAL A 156 8.76 -16.47 -3.93
N VAL A 157 7.63 -16.08 -4.47
CA VAL A 157 7.35 -16.06 -5.91
C VAL A 157 7.09 -14.61 -6.32
N MET A 158 7.82 -14.16 -7.35
CA MET A 158 7.57 -12.90 -8.04
C MET A 158 6.88 -13.17 -9.38
N MET A 159 5.84 -12.43 -9.67
CA MET A 159 5.09 -12.47 -10.91
C MET A 159 5.40 -11.22 -11.71
N PHE A 160 6.27 -11.35 -12.70
CA PHE A 160 6.65 -10.29 -13.63
C PHE A 160 5.86 -10.49 -14.92
N GLU A 161 4.93 -9.61 -15.22
CA GLU A 161 4.15 -9.66 -16.45
C GLU A 161 4.66 -8.63 -17.45
N VAL A 162 4.97 -9.07 -18.65
CA VAL A 162 5.23 -8.23 -19.81
C VAL A 162 4.03 -8.29 -20.75
N ALA A 163 3.74 -7.19 -21.44
CA ALA A 163 2.59 -7.12 -22.32
C ALA A 163 2.87 -6.23 -23.53
N SER A 164 2.38 -6.62 -24.71
CA SER A 164 2.61 -5.91 -25.95
C SER A 164 1.32 -5.62 -26.72
N HIS A 165 1.21 -4.40 -27.22
CA HIS A 165 0.19 -4.00 -28.19
C HIS A 165 0.55 -4.41 -29.62
N ILE A 166 1.80 -4.88 -29.87
CA ILE A 166 2.33 -5.16 -31.20
C ILE A 166 2.03 -6.61 -31.58
N SER A 167 2.62 -7.57 -30.87
CA SER A 167 2.46 -8.98 -31.14
C SER A 167 2.92 -9.87 -29.99
N MET A 168 2.63 -11.18 -30.05
CA MET A 168 3.12 -12.16 -29.10
C MET A 168 4.66 -12.33 -29.20
N GLU A 169 5.22 -12.23 -30.41
CA GLU A 169 6.67 -12.30 -30.63
C GLU A 169 7.39 -11.14 -29.95
N ASP A 170 6.78 -9.94 -29.91
CA ASP A 170 7.34 -8.80 -29.18
C ASP A 170 7.28 -9.04 -27.66
N ALA A 171 6.17 -9.58 -27.15
CA ALA A 171 6.08 -9.97 -25.74
C ALA A 171 7.10 -11.05 -25.36
N GLU A 172 7.37 -12.02 -26.26
CA GLU A 172 8.44 -13.04 -26.07
C GLU A 172 9.81 -12.41 -25.96
N LEU A 173 10.14 -11.45 -26.82
CA LEU A 173 11.42 -10.75 -26.78
C LEU A 173 11.59 -9.98 -25.46
N GLN A 174 10.53 -9.33 -24.98
CA GLN A 174 10.54 -8.63 -23.68
C GLN A 174 10.73 -9.62 -22.52
N ALA A 175 10.00 -10.74 -22.50
CA ALA A 175 10.14 -11.78 -21.48
C ALA A 175 11.53 -12.42 -21.48
N ASP A 176 12.10 -12.66 -22.66
CA ASP A 176 13.46 -13.23 -22.76
C ASP A 176 14.53 -12.21 -22.31
N ALA A 177 14.38 -10.94 -22.63
CA ALA A 177 15.27 -9.90 -22.15
C ALA A 177 15.25 -9.82 -20.61
N LEU A 178 14.08 -9.82 -20.00
CA LEU A 178 13.92 -9.87 -18.53
C LEU A 178 14.59 -11.12 -17.93
N ILE A 179 14.29 -12.29 -18.46
CA ILE A 179 14.87 -13.57 -17.97
C ILE A 179 16.40 -13.56 -18.07
N ASN A 180 16.93 -13.06 -19.18
CA ASN A 180 18.37 -12.99 -19.38
C ASN A 180 19.05 -12.05 -18.39
N ASP A 181 18.42 -10.89 -18.09
CA ASP A 181 18.94 -9.94 -17.11
C ASP A 181 18.89 -10.51 -15.68
N LEU A 182 17.78 -11.16 -15.29
CA LEU A 182 17.68 -11.85 -14.01
C LEU A 182 18.75 -12.96 -13.88
N ARG A 183 18.96 -13.76 -14.92
CA ARG A 183 20.00 -14.81 -14.93
C ARG A 183 21.41 -14.25 -14.86
N ALA A 184 21.69 -13.15 -15.56
CA ALA A 184 22.99 -12.50 -15.54
C ALA A 184 23.37 -12.00 -14.14
N ASN A 185 22.37 -11.64 -13.34
CA ASN A 185 22.52 -11.22 -11.95
C ASN A 185 22.32 -12.37 -10.94
N ASN A 186 22.17 -13.61 -11.38
CA ASN A 186 21.94 -14.81 -10.58
C ASN A 186 20.66 -14.75 -9.73
N PHE A 187 19.62 -14.08 -10.19
CA PHE A 187 18.34 -13.98 -9.50
C PHE A 187 17.37 -15.09 -9.91
N GLY A 188 16.79 -15.72 -8.91
CA GLY A 188 15.78 -16.75 -9.06
C GLY A 188 16.29 -18.10 -9.55
N TYR A 189 15.91 -19.15 -8.87
CA TYR A 189 16.32 -20.52 -9.25
C TYR A 189 15.43 -21.15 -10.34
N ALA A 190 14.24 -20.62 -10.58
CA ALA A 190 13.32 -21.02 -11.64
C ALA A 190 12.57 -19.79 -12.18
N LEU A 191 12.44 -19.71 -13.52
CA LEU A 191 11.89 -18.56 -14.23
C LEU A 191 10.94 -19.03 -15.36
N PRO A 192 9.88 -19.83 -15.05
CA PRO A 192 8.96 -20.29 -16.09
C PRO A 192 8.16 -19.13 -16.69
N LYS A 193 7.92 -19.19 -18.00
CA LYS A 193 6.97 -18.35 -18.73
C LYS A 193 5.58 -18.97 -18.68
N ILE A 194 4.58 -18.19 -18.41
CA ILE A 194 3.16 -18.58 -18.35
C ILE A 194 2.38 -17.75 -19.38
N TYR A 195 1.40 -18.36 -20.02
CA TYR A 195 0.70 -17.81 -21.17
C TYR A 195 -0.82 -17.89 -21.02
N GLY A 196 -1.50 -16.94 -21.63
CA GLY A 196 -2.95 -16.98 -21.85
C GLY A 196 -3.73 -17.19 -20.55
N ALA A 197 -4.76 -18.04 -20.58
CA ALA A 197 -5.66 -18.29 -19.44
C ALA A 197 -4.97 -18.82 -18.17
N ASP A 198 -3.75 -19.31 -18.27
CA ASP A 198 -2.99 -19.76 -17.09
C ASP A 198 -2.50 -18.57 -16.25
N ILE A 199 -2.31 -17.39 -16.85
CA ILE A 199 -2.03 -16.14 -16.13
C ILE A 199 -3.20 -15.78 -15.20
N ASP A 200 -4.43 -15.90 -15.69
CA ASP A 200 -5.64 -15.62 -14.89
C ASP A 200 -5.73 -16.52 -13.66
N LYS A 201 -5.37 -17.81 -13.81
CA LYS A 201 -5.35 -18.77 -12.68
C LYS A 201 -4.35 -18.38 -11.60
N ILE A 202 -3.18 -17.85 -11.99
CA ILE A 202 -2.18 -17.36 -11.05
C ILE A 202 -2.71 -16.11 -10.33
N ASN A 203 -3.33 -15.19 -11.07
CA ASN A 203 -3.94 -13.99 -10.51
C ASN A 203 -5.11 -14.32 -9.56
N GLU A 204 -5.93 -15.34 -9.88
CA GLU A 204 -6.96 -15.86 -8.98
C GLU A 204 -6.36 -16.43 -7.69
N LEU A 205 -5.28 -17.22 -7.81
CA LEU A 205 -4.60 -17.77 -6.63
C LEU A 205 -4.04 -16.64 -5.75
N ARG A 206 -3.43 -15.63 -6.37
CA ARG A 206 -2.90 -14.46 -5.65
C ARG A 206 -4.01 -13.72 -4.89
N LYS A 207 -5.13 -13.41 -5.54
CA LYS A 207 -6.28 -12.74 -4.92
C LYS A 207 -6.87 -13.57 -3.77
N ALA A 208 -7.03 -14.88 -3.97
CA ALA A 208 -7.56 -15.77 -2.95
C ALA A 208 -6.60 -15.94 -1.76
N GLY A 209 -5.28 -15.96 -2.02
CA GLY A 209 -4.25 -16.18 -1.01
C GLY A 209 -4.33 -15.22 0.16
N LEU A 210 -4.51 -13.94 -0.10
CA LEU A 210 -4.66 -12.93 0.95
C LEU A 210 -5.91 -13.18 1.82
N GLY A 211 -7.04 -13.52 1.20
CA GLY A 211 -8.27 -13.86 1.92
C GLY A 211 -8.13 -15.13 2.78
N LEU A 212 -7.32 -16.09 2.35
CA LEU A 212 -7.08 -17.34 3.06
C LEU A 212 -6.24 -17.16 4.34
N LEU A 213 -5.54 -16.04 4.52
CA LEU A 213 -4.86 -15.72 5.78
C LEU A 213 -5.84 -15.62 6.95
N GLY A 214 -7.10 -15.29 6.71
CA GLY A 214 -8.16 -15.30 7.73
C GLY A 214 -8.47 -16.71 8.28
N SER A 215 -8.09 -17.77 7.55
CA SER A 215 -8.30 -19.17 7.95
C SER A 215 -7.15 -19.77 8.77
N ILE A 216 -6.13 -18.98 9.14
CA ILE A 216 -5.09 -19.42 10.08
C ILE A 216 -5.76 -19.84 11.38
N VAL A 217 -5.51 -21.09 11.81
CA VAL A 217 -6.11 -21.70 13.01
C VAL A 217 -5.53 -21.05 14.26
N GLY A 218 -6.38 -20.92 15.29
CA GLY A 218 -6.01 -20.32 16.58
C GLY A 218 -6.27 -18.81 16.67
N ASP A 219 -5.81 -18.20 17.76
CA ASP A 219 -6.01 -16.79 18.06
C ASP A 219 -4.94 -15.86 17.48
N ASP A 220 -3.83 -16.42 17.04
CA ASP A 220 -2.79 -15.68 16.32
C ASP A 220 -3.28 -15.38 14.90
N LYS A 221 -3.40 -14.11 14.55
CA LYS A 221 -3.92 -13.66 13.26
C LYS A 221 -2.98 -12.69 12.58
N ALA A 222 -2.99 -12.71 11.25
CA ALA A 222 -2.31 -11.70 10.46
C ALA A 222 -2.95 -10.33 10.73
N ALA A 223 -2.20 -9.43 11.38
CA ALA A 223 -2.67 -8.09 11.71
C ALA A 223 -2.31 -7.10 10.59
N ASP A 224 -3.25 -6.22 10.26
CA ASP A 224 -3.17 -5.26 9.16
C ASP A 224 -2.66 -3.87 9.57
N SER A 225 -1.99 -3.78 10.75
CA SER A 225 -1.55 -2.50 11.31
C SER A 225 -0.44 -1.80 10.55
N ILE A 226 0.37 -2.54 9.81
CA ILE A 226 1.54 -2.06 9.09
C ILE A 226 1.54 -2.44 7.61
N GLU A 227 0.45 -2.93 7.12
CA GLU A 227 0.27 -3.16 5.70
C GLU A 227 0.18 -1.83 4.95
N ASP A 228 0.56 -1.83 3.66
CA ASP A 228 0.38 -0.69 2.79
C ASP A 228 1.49 0.38 2.90
N THR A 229 2.66 0.01 3.41
CA THR A 229 3.81 0.91 3.39
C THR A 229 4.44 0.93 2.00
N ALA A 230 4.82 2.13 1.54
CA ALA A 230 5.49 2.29 0.27
C ALA A 230 6.79 3.10 0.41
N VAL A 231 7.83 2.63 -0.28
CA VAL A 231 9.14 3.31 -0.36
C VAL A 231 9.55 3.45 -1.82
N GLU A 232 10.53 4.30 -2.09
CA GLU A 232 11.15 4.36 -3.41
C GLU A 232 11.73 2.99 -3.78
N LEU A 233 11.56 2.60 -5.04
CA LEU A 233 11.91 1.27 -5.52
C LEU A 233 13.38 0.91 -5.26
N SER A 234 14.28 1.86 -5.41
CA SER A 234 15.72 1.69 -5.13
C SER A 234 16.03 1.45 -3.65
N ASP A 235 15.16 1.90 -2.75
CA ASP A 235 15.29 1.70 -1.30
C ASP A 235 14.70 0.36 -0.83
N LEU A 236 13.89 -0.29 -1.65
CA LEU A 236 13.07 -1.44 -1.27
C LEU A 236 13.86 -2.59 -0.62
N PRO A 237 15.04 -3.01 -1.17
CA PRO A 237 15.85 -4.07 -0.56
C PRO A 237 16.37 -3.69 0.85
N ASN A 238 16.83 -2.45 1.00
CA ASN A 238 17.35 -1.96 2.28
C ASN A 238 16.22 -1.77 3.32
N TYR A 239 15.07 -1.26 2.88
CA TYR A 239 13.89 -1.12 3.73
C TYR A 239 13.46 -2.46 4.31
N ILE A 240 13.42 -3.51 3.48
CA ILE A 240 13.02 -4.85 3.93
C ILE A 240 14.09 -5.50 4.81
N ALA A 241 15.37 -5.29 4.55
CA ALA A 241 16.42 -5.75 5.45
C ALA A 241 16.27 -5.14 6.86
N ASP A 242 16.07 -3.83 6.94
CA ASP A 242 15.84 -3.12 8.20
C ASP A 242 14.53 -3.59 8.89
N PHE A 243 13.46 -3.79 8.10
CA PHE A 243 12.17 -4.29 8.60
C PHE A 243 12.30 -5.71 9.15
N THR A 244 12.94 -6.60 8.44
CA THR A 244 13.15 -7.99 8.89
C THR A 244 13.94 -8.03 10.19
N ALA A 245 15.04 -7.27 10.26
CA ALA A 245 15.84 -7.15 11.50
C ALA A 245 15.02 -6.56 12.65
N MET A 246 14.10 -5.63 12.38
CA MET A 246 13.18 -5.10 13.40
C MET A 246 12.22 -6.21 13.87
N MET A 247 11.60 -6.98 12.98
CA MET A 247 10.68 -8.05 13.33
C MET A 247 11.38 -9.16 14.16
N GLU A 248 12.62 -9.51 13.81
CA GLU A 248 13.44 -10.46 14.57
C GLU A 248 13.67 -10.01 16.02
N ARG A 249 13.93 -8.71 16.25
CA ARG A 249 14.06 -8.16 17.62
C ARG A 249 12.77 -8.31 18.44
N HIS A 250 11.62 -8.31 17.78
CA HIS A 250 10.33 -8.55 18.43
C HIS A 250 9.98 -10.04 18.57
N GLY A 251 10.84 -10.94 18.06
CA GLY A 251 10.55 -12.38 18.01
C GLY A 251 9.33 -12.70 17.15
N GLN A 252 9.07 -11.88 16.13
CA GLN A 252 7.90 -11.97 15.27
C GLN A 252 8.30 -12.25 13.81
N ASN A 253 7.44 -12.98 13.12
CA ASN A 253 7.49 -13.11 11.69
C ASN A 253 6.44 -12.21 11.05
N ALA A 254 6.68 -11.81 9.81
CA ALA A 254 5.69 -11.14 8.99
C ALA A 254 5.35 -11.97 7.74
N ILE A 255 4.16 -11.75 7.24
CA ILE A 255 3.71 -12.25 5.94
C ILE A 255 3.97 -11.15 4.92
N TYR A 256 4.54 -11.53 3.77
CA TYR A 256 4.94 -10.59 2.72
C TYR A 256 4.07 -10.80 1.49
N TYR A 257 3.33 -9.77 1.17
CA TYR A 257 2.52 -9.66 -0.02
C TYR A 257 2.71 -8.25 -0.57
N ALA A 258 2.86 -8.08 -1.88
CA ALA A 258 3.27 -6.76 -2.37
C ALA A 258 2.81 -6.49 -3.80
N HIS A 259 2.54 -5.20 -4.06
CA HIS A 259 2.65 -4.57 -5.36
C HIS A 259 4.12 -4.13 -5.54
N ALA A 260 5.00 -5.11 -5.71
CA ALA A 260 6.45 -4.91 -5.55
C ALA A 260 7.02 -3.91 -6.54
N GLY A 261 6.51 -3.88 -7.78
CA GLY A 261 6.90 -2.91 -8.81
C GLY A 261 6.53 -1.47 -8.49
N ALA A 262 5.61 -1.26 -7.55
CA ALA A 262 5.24 0.05 -7.05
C ALA A 262 6.00 0.46 -5.77
N GLY A 263 6.88 -0.41 -5.25
CA GLY A 263 7.54 -0.21 -3.97
C GLY A 263 6.62 -0.32 -2.76
N GLU A 264 5.42 -0.90 -2.94
CA GLU A 264 4.37 -1.02 -1.95
C GLU A 264 4.29 -2.44 -1.39
N LEU A 265 4.25 -2.54 -0.06
CA LEU A 265 4.34 -3.80 0.67
C LEU A 265 3.19 -3.95 1.66
N HIS A 266 2.47 -5.06 1.55
CA HIS A 266 1.48 -5.46 2.54
C HIS A 266 2.14 -6.41 3.55
N LEU A 267 2.73 -5.81 4.58
CA LEU A 267 3.43 -6.52 5.66
C LEU A 267 2.46 -6.81 6.79
N ARG A 268 2.30 -8.07 7.16
CA ARG A 268 1.35 -8.46 8.21
C ARG A 268 2.06 -9.26 9.31
N PRO A 269 2.27 -8.70 10.50
CA PRO A 269 2.72 -9.46 11.67
C PRO A 269 1.63 -10.43 12.12
N VAL A 270 2.02 -11.57 12.67
CA VAL A 270 1.09 -12.56 13.22
C VAL A 270 0.98 -12.34 14.72
N LEU A 271 -0.14 -11.78 15.18
CA LEU A 271 -0.32 -11.32 16.56
C LEU A 271 -1.61 -11.87 17.19
N ASN A 272 -1.57 -12.11 18.50
CA ASN A 272 -2.75 -12.42 19.28
C ASN A 272 -3.26 -11.18 20.02
N LEU A 273 -4.23 -10.49 19.42
CA LEU A 273 -4.79 -9.26 19.98
C LEU A 273 -5.71 -9.48 21.20
N LYS A 274 -6.00 -10.74 21.57
CA LYS A 274 -6.74 -11.09 22.80
C LYS A 274 -5.82 -11.05 24.04
N THR A 275 -4.52 -10.86 23.85
CA THR A 275 -3.53 -10.81 24.94
C THR A 275 -2.96 -9.42 25.13
N THR A 276 -2.59 -9.07 26.38
CA THR A 276 -1.89 -7.82 26.67
C THR A 276 -0.56 -7.71 25.92
N GLN A 277 0.14 -8.82 25.73
CA GLN A 277 1.39 -8.87 24.97
C GLN A 277 1.14 -8.55 23.50
N GLY A 278 0.15 -9.18 22.86
CA GLY A 278 -0.18 -8.93 21.46
C GLY A 278 -0.61 -7.50 21.19
N LEU A 279 -1.43 -6.90 22.08
CA LEU A 279 -1.81 -5.49 21.98
C LEU A 279 -0.59 -4.55 22.10
N ARG A 280 0.34 -4.87 23.01
CA ARG A 280 1.59 -4.10 23.14
C ARG A 280 2.44 -4.22 21.88
N GLN A 281 2.62 -5.42 21.34
CA GLN A 281 3.35 -5.65 20.10
C GLN A 281 2.71 -4.95 18.91
N PHE A 282 1.38 -4.99 18.80
CA PHE A 282 0.61 -4.29 17.76
C PHE A 282 0.99 -2.80 17.70
N ARG A 283 0.97 -2.10 18.84
CA ARG A 283 1.35 -0.70 18.91
C ARG A 283 2.84 -0.48 18.67
N THR A 284 3.70 -1.28 19.30
CA THR A 284 5.16 -1.07 19.23
C THR A 284 5.67 -1.28 17.81
N ILE A 285 5.24 -2.37 17.15
CA ILE A 285 5.62 -2.67 15.76
C ILE A 285 5.15 -1.55 14.83
N ALA A 286 3.88 -1.12 14.93
CA ALA A 286 3.37 -0.03 14.10
C ALA A 286 4.15 1.28 14.29
N THR A 287 4.54 1.59 15.53
CA THR A 287 5.34 2.78 15.84
C THR A 287 6.75 2.69 15.24
N GLU A 288 7.41 1.53 15.36
CA GLU A 288 8.76 1.34 14.79
C GLU A 288 8.71 1.33 13.25
N VAL A 289 7.65 0.79 12.65
CA VAL A 289 7.44 0.86 11.19
C VAL A 289 7.23 2.30 10.74
N ALA A 290 6.45 3.12 11.45
CA ALA A 290 6.31 4.53 11.10
C ALA A 290 7.67 5.26 11.13
N ILE A 291 8.52 4.97 12.13
CA ILE A 291 9.89 5.50 12.21
C ILE A 291 10.73 5.03 11.02
N LEU A 292 10.64 3.76 10.68
CA LEU A 292 11.39 3.17 9.57
C LEU A 292 10.94 3.75 8.22
N VAL A 293 9.64 3.83 7.96
CA VAL A 293 9.10 4.44 6.73
C VAL A 293 9.55 5.90 6.61
N LYS A 294 9.52 6.67 7.70
CA LYS A 294 10.01 8.06 7.69
C LYS A 294 11.50 8.15 7.40
N LYS A 295 12.34 7.21 7.89
CA LYS A 295 13.78 7.13 7.56
C LYS A 295 14.00 7.09 6.04
N TYR A 296 13.16 6.34 5.32
CA TYR A 296 13.21 6.22 3.86
C TYR A 296 12.42 7.30 3.11
N LYS A 297 11.84 8.28 3.81
CA LYS A 297 10.90 9.26 3.24
C LYS A 297 9.80 8.57 2.44
N GLY A 298 9.31 7.45 2.96
CA GLY A 298 8.23 6.65 2.40
C GLY A 298 6.85 7.16 2.75
N SER A 299 5.84 6.47 2.24
CA SER A 299 4.43 6.66 2.60
C SER A 299 3.99 5.57 3.58
N LEU A 300 3.40 5.94 4.70
CA LEU A 300 2.87 4.97 5.67
C LEU A 300 1.59 4.29 5.15
N SER A 301 0.92 4.91 4.20
CA SER A 301 -0.16 4.34 3.41
C SER A 301 0.10 4.56 1.92
N GLY A 302 0.14 3.48 1.15
CA GLY A 302 0.28 3.50 -0.30
C GLY A 302 -1.04 3.74 -1.00
N GLU A 303 -2.07 2.95 -0.66
CA GLU A 303 -3.39 2.99 -1.30
C GLU A 303 -4.59 2.98 -0.32
N HIS A 304 -4.46 2.34 0.86
CA HIS A 304 -5.59 2.12 1.78
C HIS A 304 -6.06 3.38 2.53
N GLY A 305 -5.22 4.42 2.65
CA GLY A 305 -5.47 5.60 3.47
C GLY A 305 -5.00 5.47 4.91
N ASP A 306 -5.07 6.57 5.65
CA ASP A 306 -4.59 6.62 7.04
C ASP A 306 -5.58 5.99 8.01
N GLY A 307 -6.86 6.23 7.80
CA GLY A 307 -7.95 5.67 8.58
C GLY A 307 -7.82 5.91 10.10
N ILE A 308 -8.13 4.86 10.87
CA ILE A 308 -7.98 4.84 12.34
C ILE A 308 -6.56 4.39 12.72
N VAL A 309 -5.99 3.46 11.96
CA VAL A 309 -4.75 2.77 12.35
C VAL A 309 -3.52 3.65 12.14
N ARG A 310 -3.49 4.46 11.08
CA ARG A 310 -2.33 5.27 10.70
C ARG A 310 -2.48 6.76 10.99
N GLY A 311 -3.72 7.26 11.14
CA GLY A 311 -4.01 8.68 11.29
C GLY A 311 -3.30 9.36 12.48
N GLU A 312 -3.08 8.65 13.59
CA GLU A 312 -2.35 9.20 14.74
C GLU A 312 -0.86 9.48 14.45
N PHE A 313 -0.27 8.80 13.45
CA PHE A 313 1.13 8.98 13.09
C PHE A 313 1.36 10.15 12.13
N LEU A 314 0.32 10.76 11.56
CA LEU A 314 0.45 11.84 10.59
C LEU A 314 1.28 13.03 11.11
N PRO A 315 1.09 13.54 12.34
CA PRO A 315 1.95 14.62 12.85
C PRO A 315 3.43 14.27 12.83
N PHE A 316 3.76 13.01 13.13
CA PHE A 316 5.12 12.50 13.05
C PHE A 316 5.58 12.36 11.59
N MET A 317 4.74 11.79 10.71
CA MET A 317 5.12 11.49 9.33
C MET A 317 5.37 12.74 8.49
N ILE A 318 4.46 13.73 8.53
CA ILE A 318 4.50 14.93 7.70
C ILE A 318 4.91 16.20 8.45
N GLY A 319 5.20 16.11 9.74
CA GLY A 319 5.55 17.24 10.60
C GLY A 319 4.33 18.02 11.11
N GLU A 320 4.46 18.57 12.32
CA GLU A 320 3.38 19.31 13.00
C GLU A 320 2.86 20.51 12.20
N LYS A 321 3.73 21.23 11.48
CA LYS A 321 3.35 22.39 10.68
C LYS A 321 2.41 21.96 9.53
N ASN A 322 2.77 20.94 8.77
CA ASN A 322 1.94 20.39 7.70
C ASN A 322 0.64 19.79 8.26
N TYR A 323 0.72 19.07 9.38
CA TYR A 323 -0.47 18.55 10.02
C TYR A 323 -1.44 19.68 10.44
N GLY A 324 -0.92 20.80 10.96
CA GLY A 324 -1.70 21.99 11.22
C GLY A 324 -2.36 22.57 9.97
N LEU A 325 -1.66 22.53 8.83
CA LEU A 325 -2.21 22.94 7.52
C LEU A 325 -3.37 22.02 7.12
N LEU A 326 -3.21 20.67 7.25
CA LEU A 326 -4.30 19.74 6.96
C LEU A 326 -5.54 19.99 7.84
N LYS A 327 -5.34 20.34 9.13
CA LYS A 327 -6.45 20.71 10.02
C LYS A 327 -7.21 21.96 9.51
N ARG A 328 -6.50 22.98 9.01
CA ARG A 328 -7.13 24.19 8.47
C ARG A 328 -7.89 23.89 7.19
N ILE A 329 -7.37 23.03 6.31
CA ILE A 329 -8.09 22.54 5.13
C ILE A 329 -9.36 21.79 5.55
N LYS A 330 -9.25 20.82 6.45
CA LYS A 330 -10.42 20.09 6.98
C LYS A 330 -11.49 21.05 7.51
N ASN A 331 -11.12 22.02 8.32
CA ASN A 331 -12.05 22.98 8.89
C ASN A 331 -12.70 23.90 7.82
N ALA A 332 -11.99 24.19 6.73
CA ALA A 332 -12.56 24.96 5.62
C ALA A 332 -13.62 24.17 4.86
N PHE A 333 -13.42 22.87 4.64
CA PHE A 333 -14.37 21.98 3.98
C PHE A 333 -15.54 21.59 4.89
N ASP A 334 -15.26 21.33 6.15
CA ASP A 334 -16.22 20.77 7.11
C ASP A 334 -16.21 21.55 8.44
N PRO A 335 -16.70 22.79 8.44
CA PRO A 335 -16.71 23.64 9.64
C PRO A 335 -17.60 23.11 10.77
N ASN A 336 -18.53 22.21 10.46
CA ASN A 336 -19.46 21.62 11.43
C ASN A 336 -19.04 20.24 11.91
N ALA A 337 -17.89 19.71 11.44
CA ALA A 337 -17.33 18.41 11.81
C ALA A 337 -18.35 17.26 11.66
N ILE A 338 -18.96 17.13 10.48
CA ILE A 338 -19.95 16.08 10.15
C ILE A 338 -19.45 15.04 9.15
N LEU A 339 -18.33 15.32 8.45
CA LEU A 339 -17.79 14.45 7.41
C LEU A 339 -16.71 13.55 7.99
N ASN A 340 -17.02 12.28 8.22
CA ASN A 340 -16.13 11.20 8.65
C ASN A 340 -15.07 11.63 9.69
N VAL A 341 -15.52 12.18 10.81
CA VAL A 341 -14.66 12.73 11.87
C VAL A 341 -13.75 11.66 12.48
N GLY A 342 -12.53 12.05 12.85
CA GLY A 342 -11.56 11.15 13.48
C GLY A 342 -10.79 10.24 12.48
N LYS A 343 -10.78 10.64 11.21
CA LYS A 343 -9.92 10.06 10.16
C LYS A 343 -9.00 11.16 9.62
N ILE A 344 -7.77 10.80 9.29
CA ILE A 344 -6.72 11.72 8.80
C ILE A 344 -6.41 12.80 9.84
N VAL A 345 -7.39 13.64 10.16
CA VAL A 345 -7.25 14.73 11.12
C VAL A 345 -7.97 14.41 12.42
N ASN A 346 -7.28 14.62 13.53
CA ASN A 346 -7.77 14.34 14.90
C ASN A 346 -8.16 12.85 15.08
N ALA A 347 -7.39 11.94 14.48
CA ALA A 347 -7.58 10.51 14.66
C ALA A 347 -7.30 10.13 16.13
N SER A 348 -8.07 9.15 16.65
CA SER A 348 -7.78 8.51 17.94
C SER A 348 -6.52 7.65 17.85
N LYS A 349 -6.05 7.16 18.97
CA LYS A 349 -4.93 6.22 18.98
C LYS A 349 -5.32 4.91 18.31
N MET A 350 -4.38 4.27 17.61
CA MET A 350 -4.62 3.05 16.83
C MET A 350 -5.12 1.86 17.65
N ASP A 351 -4.82 1.85 18.94
CA ASP A 351 -5.20 0.81 19.89
C ASP A 351 -6.42 1.17 20.74
N GLU A 352 -7.06 2.30 20.47
CA GLU A 352 -8.37 2.65 21.02
C GLU A 352 -9.48 2.04 20.15
N ASN A 353 -10.56 1.62 20.78
CA ASN A 353 -11.75 1.07 20.12
C ASN A 353 -11.49 -0.20 19.28
N LEU A 354 -10.52 -1.02 19.69
CA LEU A 354 -10.29 -2.32 19.08
C LEU A 354 -11.49 -3.25 19.30
N ARG A 355 -11.71 -4.16 18.36
CA ARG A 355 -12.72 -5.23 18.49
C ARG A 355 -12.37 -6.19 19.62
N PHE A 356 -11.09 -6.33 19.96
CA PHE A 356 -10.56 -7.23 20.97
C PHE A 356 -10.20 -6.47 22.24
N GLU A 357 -10.43 -7.11 23.40
CA GLU A 357 -10.06 -6.63 24.71
C GLU A 357 -9.25 -7.71 25.41
N ALA A 358 -8.05 -7.36 25.89
CA ALA A 358 -7.16 -8.31 26.51
C ALA A 358 -7.78 -8.91 27.77
N GLY A 359 -7.83 -10.24 27.82
CA GLY A 359 -8.41 -10.98 28.95
C GLY A 359 -9.91 -11.01 29.03
N ARG A 360 -10.63 -10.52 28.01
CA ARG A 360 -12.08 -10.67 27.92
C ARG A 360 -12.44 -12.15 27.84
N MET A 361 -13.32 -12.59 28.77
CA MET A 361 -13.88 -13.94 28.71
C MET A 361 -14.88 -14.02 27.58
N GLU A 362 -14.60 -14.84 26.59
CA GLU A 362 -15.56 -15.14 25.53
C GLU A 362 -16.63 -16.13 26.05
N PRO A 363 -17.92 -15.95 25.71
CA PRO A 363 -18.95 -16.88 26.08
C PRO A 363 -18.73 -18.25 25.39
N ASP A 364 -18.93 -19.34 26.14
CA ASP A 364 -18.92 -20.67 25.57
C ASP A 364 -20.22 -20.87 24.75
N ILE A 365 -20.09 -20.73 23.42
CA ILE A 365 -21.19 -20.88 22.48
C ILE A 365 -21.20 -22.34 22.01
N LYS A 366 -22.19 -23.12 22.49
CA LYS A 366 -22.43 -24.47 21.99
C LYS A 366 -22.95 -24.40 20.56
N THR A 367 -22.14 -24.85 19.62
CA THR A 367 -22.49 -24.94 18.21
C THR A 367 -23.06 -26.34 17.89
N ILE A 368 -23.94 -26.45 16.87
CA ILE A 368 -24.45 -27.73 16.36
C ILE A 368 -23.35 -28.51 15.65
N GLN A 369 -22.43 -27.78 14.97
CA GLN A 369 -21.28 -28.37 14.28
C GLN A 369 -20.06 -28.34 15.19
N ASP A 370 -19.21 -29.33 15.05
CA ASP A 370 -17.91 -29.38 15.73
C ASP A 370 -16.90 -28.49 14.99
N PHE A 371 -16.35 -27.50 15.68
CA PHE A 371 -15.31 -26.60 15.20
C PHE A 371 -14.00 -26.77 15.97
N SER A 372 -13.83 -27.85 16.74
CA SER A 372 -12.65 -28.08 17.56
C SER A 372 -11.33 -28.05 16.75
N ASP A 373 -11.37 -28.47 15.48
CA ASP A 373 -10.21 -28.44 14.58
C ASP A 373 -9.87 -27.02 14.06
N SER A 374 -10.73 -26.04 14.35
CA SER A 374 -10.60 -24.66 13.89
C SER A 374 -10.29 -23.65 15.00
N MET A 375 -10.16 -24.15 16.23
CA MET A 375 -9.90 -23.33 17.42
C MET A 375 -8.45 -23.39 17.88
#